data_7a545fba4704a21b724dc413123447bc
#
_entry.id   7a545fba4704a21b724dc413123447bc
#
_cell.length_a   1.000
_cell.length_b   1.000
_cell.length_c   1.000
_cell.angle_alpha   90.00
_cell.angle_beta   90.00
_cell.angle_gamma   90.00
#
_symmetry.space_group_name_H-M   'P 1'
#
loop_
_entity.id
_entity.type
_entity.pdbx_description
1 polymer ?
#
loop_
_entity_poly.entity_id
_entity_poly.type
_entity_poly.pdbx_seq_one_letter_code
_entity_poly.pdbx_strand_id
1 'polypeptide(L)'
;WRSDVMSPTASIAAERQADLNSGRDESRTLAEILAITHSALLTQVVPEAPEGLVEAARRADSLGILARMQTMGEALYTHLGHSACLDLADHPADTVRGWAVFALVSQEKDADVDTLLALVRPAADDPHFGVREWSWMAVRPHLAPRLDEAIRALRPWTSEPSERIRRFASESLRPRGVWARHIPALKKEPERGLPLLEPLRADSSRYVQDSVANWIN
;
A
#
# COMPACT_ATOMS: atom_id res chain seq x y z
N TRP A 1 16.54 2.18 -34.23
CA TRP A 1 15.96 1.27 -33.22
C TRP A 1 14.82 2.00 -32.59
N ARG A 2 13.64 1.47 -32.83
CA ARG A 2 12.35 2.11 -32.58
C ARG A 2 12.08 2.09 -31.09
N SER A 3 11.84 3.26 -30.54
CA SER A 3 11.19 3.47 -29.25
C SER A 3 9.79 2.86 -29.29
N ASP A 4 9.59 1.72 -28.63
CA ASP A 4 8.26 1.21 -28.35
C ASP A 4 7.62 2.16 -27.35
N VAL A 5 6.79 3.03 -27.90
CA VAL A 5 5.83 3.85 -27.16
C VAL A 5 4.91 2.88 -26.42
N MET A 6 4.95 2.91 -25.11
CA MET A 6 3.98 2.22 -24.27
C MET A 6 2.58 2.47 -24.82
N SER A 7 1.88 1.39 -25.20
CA SER A 7 0.48 1.44 -25.62
C SER A 7 -0.32 2.22 -24.58
N PRO A 8 -1.26 3.08 -25.00
CA PRO A 8 -2.12 3.80 -24.06
C PRO A 8 -2.84 2.74 -23.21
N THR A 9 -2.77 2.91 -21.90
CA THR A 9 -3.54 2.14 -20.92
C THR A 9 -4.97 2.05 -21.44
N ALA A 10 -5.45 0.83 -21.72
CA ALA A 10 -6.81 0.63 -22.17
C ALA A 10 -7.73 1.30 -21.13
N SER A 11 -8.48 2.30 -21.54
CA SER A 11 -9.44 2.96 -20.65
C SER A 11 -10.46 1.91 -20.22
N ILE A 12 -10.68 1.81 -18.91
CA ILE A 12 -11.74 0.94 -18.41
C ILE A 12 -13.11 1.46 -18.90
N ALA A 13 -14.09 0.56 -19.04
CA ALA A 13 -15.43 0.95 -19.44
C ALA A 13 -16.03 1.94 -18.42
N ALA A 14 -16.73 2.97 -18.89
CA ALA A 14 -17.31 4.01 -18.02
C ALA A 14 -18.26 3.42 -16.97
N GLU A 15 -19.01 2.38 -17.30
CA GLU A 15 -19.87 1.66 -16.37
C GLU A 15 -19.04 1.04 -15.22
N ARG A 16 -17.94 0.37 -15.55
CA ARG A 16 -17.04 -0.23 -14.55
C ARG A 16 -16.40 0.84 -13.65
N GLN A 17 -16.03 1.98 -14.20
CA GLN A 17 -15.51 3.10 -13.42
C GLN A 17 -16.58 3.66 -12.46
N ALA A 18 -17.84 3.76 -12.91
CA ALA A 18 -18.95 4.19 -12.07
C ALA A 18 -19.19 3.20 -10.92
N ASP A 19 -19.11 1.89 -11.17
CA ASP A 19 -19.22 0.86 -10.14
C ASP A 19 -18.14 1.01 -9.07
N LEU A 20 -16.87 1.16 -9.48
CA LEU A 20 -15.76 1.37 -8.59
C LEU A 20 -15.90 2.65 -7.77
N ASN A 21 -16.29 3.75 -8.41
CA ASN A 21 -16.52 5.04 -7.76
C ASN A 21 -17.74 5.03 -6.82
N SER A 22 -18.61 4.02 -6.91
CA SER A 22 -19.72 3.83 -5.98
C SER A 22 -19.31 3.27 -4.62
N GLY A 23 -18.08 2.74 -4.51
CA GLY A 23 -17.57 2.12 -3.29
C GLY A 23 -18.15 0.74 -2.95
N ARG A 24 -18.91 0.13 -3.87
CA ARG A 24 -19.57 -1.17 -3.65
C ARG A 24 -18.76 -2.35 -4.17
N ASP A 25 -17.75 -2.09 -4.98
CA ASP A 25 -16.96 -3.10 -5.70
C ASP A 25 -15.46 -2.92 -5.45
N GLU A 26 -14.73 -4.03 -5.53
CA GLU A 26 -13.27 -4.02 -5.52
C GLU A 26 -12.70 -3.91 -6.94
N SER A 27 -11.53 -3.29 -7.05
CA SER A 27 -10.77 -3.30 -8.30
C SER A 27 -10.21 -4.70 -8.59
N ARG A 28 -10.10 -5.07 -9.88
CA ARG A 28 -9.57 -6.38 -10.33
C ARG A 28 -8.17 -6.26 -10.91
N THR A 29 -7.79 -5.05 -11.29
CA THR A 29 -6.52 -4.78 -11.96
C THR A 29 -5.93 -3.45 -11.50
N LEU A 30 -4.63 -3.27 -11.72
CA LEU A 30 -3.98 -1.99 -11.50
C LEU A 30 -4.62 -0.85 -12.32
N ALA A 31 -5.04 -1.13 -13.57
CA ALA A 31 -5.70 -0.13 -14.41
C ALA A 31 -7.01 0.37 -13.77
N GLU A 32 -7.78 -0.51 -13.16
CA GLU A 32 -8.98 -0.16 -12.42
C GLU A 32 -8.66 0.70 -11.18
N ILE A 33 -7.65 0.33 -10.39
CA ILE A 33 -7.18 1.15 -9.26
C ILE A 33 -6.82 2.57 -9.72
N LEU A 34 -6.09 2.69 -10.83
CA LEU A 34 -5.66 3.98 -11.35
C LEU A 34 -6.80 4.84 -11.89
N ALA A 35 -7.88 4.21 -12.32
CA ALA A 35 -9.05 4.88 -12.90
C ALA A 35 -10.05 5.38 -11.84
N ILE A 36 -9.92 4.99 -10.58
CA ILE A 36 -10.79 5.45 -9.49
C ILE A 36 -10.62 6.96 -9.29
N THR A 37 -11.74 7.66 -9.26
CA THR A 37 -11.83 9.08 -8.93
C THR A 37 -12.08 9.23 -7.44
N HIS A 38 -11.06 9.66 -6.69
CA HIS A 38 -11.10 9.70 -5.22
C HIS A 38 -12.17 10.63 -4.68
N SER A 39 -12.41 11.78 -5.34
CA SER A 39 -13.49 12.71 -4.94
C SER A 39 -14.88 12.13 -5.17
N ALA A 40 -15.09 11.37 -6.25
CA ALA A 40 -16.36 10.70 -6.52
C ALA A 40 -16.60 9.56 -5.51
N LEU A 41 -15.58 8.74 -5.25
CA LEU A 41 -15.66 7.67 -4.26
C LEU A 41 -15.92 8.22 -2.85
N LEU A 42 -15.23 9.30 -2.45
CA LEU A 42 -15.43 9.93 -1.15
C LEU A 42 -16.89 10.36 -0.95
N THR A 43 -17.52 10.96 -1.95
CA THR A 43 -18.92 11.39 -1.88
C THR A 43 -19.88 10.24 -1.58
N GLN A 44 -19.55 9.02 -2.02
CA GLN A 44 -20.37 7.83 -1.76
C GLN A 44 -20.08 7.23 -0.37
N VAL A 45 -18.82 7.24 0.04
CA VAL A 45 -18.35 6.61 1.31
C VAL A 45 -18.65 7.52 2.51
N VAL A 46 -18.47 8.84 2.35
CA VAL A 46 -18.68 9.85 3.40
C VAL A 46 -19.55 10.97 2.81
N PRO A 47 -20.88 10.79 2.70
CA PRO A 47 -21.79 11.76 2.05
C PRO A 47 -21.75 13.16 2.68
N GLU A 48 -21.49 13.24 3.99
CA GLU A 48 -21.41 14.49 4.75
C GLU A 48 -19.94 14.88 5.05
N ALA A 49 -19.03 14.59 4.11
CA ALA A 49 -17.62 14.90 4.28
C ALA A 49 -17.38 16.40 4.51
N PRO A 50 -16.57 16.78 5.52
CA PRO A 50 -16.17 18.18 5.72
C PRO A 50 -15.48 18.75 4.47
N GLU A 51 -15.65 20.06 4.22
CA GLU A 51 -15.13 20.75 3.03
C GLU A 51 -13.63 20.49 2.80
N GLY A 52 -12.83 20.56 3.87
CA GLY A 52 -11.36 20.29 3.76
C GLY A 52 -11.02 18.87 3.30
N LEU A 53 -11.86 17.87 3.65
CA LEU A 53 -11.70 16.50 3.15
C LEU A 53 -12.09 16.39 1.68
N VAL A 54 -13.18 17.07 1.27
CA VAL A 54 -13.62 17.13 -0.14
C VAL A 54 -12.55 17.78 -1.01
N GLU A 55 -11.95 18.88 -0.55
CA GLU A 55 -10.84 19.54 -1.26
C GLU A 55 -9.60 18.65 -1.36
N ALA A 56 -9.27 17.93 -0.31
CA ALA A 56 -8.17 16.97 -0.33
C ALA A 56 -8.41 15.84 -1.36
N ALA A 57 -9.63 15.33 -1.45
CA ALA A 57 -10.00 14.30 -2.43
C ALA A 57 -9.90 14.83 -3.87
N ARG A 58 -10.35 16.06 -4.14
CA ARG A 58 -10.19 16.70 -5.45
C ARG A 58 -8.72 16.90 -5.83
N ARG A 59 -7.86 17.26 -4.86
CA ARG A 59 -6.42 17.33 -5.10
C ARG A 59 -5.85 15.95 -5.40
N ALA A 60 -6.27 14.92 -4.66
CA ALA A 60 -5.81 13.55 -4.86
C ALA A 60 -6.05 13.03 -6.27
N ASP A 61 -7.15 13.41 -6.92
CA ASP A 61 -7.49 13.02 -8.29
C ASP A 61 -6.42 13.42 -9.31
N SER A 62 -5.68 14.51 -9.06
CA SER A 62 -4.61 15.01 -9.94
C SER A 62 -3.22 14.46 -9.62
N LEU A 63 -3.07 13.70 -8.52
CA LEU A 63 -1.77 13.22 -8.03
C LEU A 63 -1.42 11.83 -8.56
N GLY A 64 -0.12 11.48 -8.51
CA GLY A 64 0.34 10.13 -8.75
C GLY A 64 -0.11 9.15 -7.66
N ILE A 65 -0.08 7.86 -7.97
CA ILE A 65 -0.67 6.77 -7.20
C ILE A 65 -0.36 6.80 -5.69
N LEU A 66 0.89 7.01 -5.30
CA LEU A 66 1.28 7.04 -3.88
C LEU A 66 0.83 8.34 -3.20
N ALA A 67 1.04 9.49 -3.87
CA ALA A 67 0.71 10.79 -3.31
C ALA A 67 -0.80 10.98 -3.09
N ARG A 68 -1.65 10.41 -3.97
CA ARG A 68 -3.10 10.45 -3.78
C ARG A 68 -3.55 9.69 -2.55
N MET A 69 -2.96 8.51 -2.29
CA MET A 69 -3.27 7.70 -1.12
C MET A 69 -2.81 8.39 0.18
N GLN A 70 -1.61 8.98 0.17
CA GLN A 70 -1.11 9.76 1.31
C GLN A 70 -2.01 10.96 1.61
N THR A 71 -2.38 11.74 0.58
CA THR A 71 -3.26 12.90 0.73
C THR A 71 -4.63 12.50 1.31
N MET A 72 -5.21 11.41 0.82
CA MET A 72 -6.48 10.90 1.34
C MET A 72 -6.35 10.42 2.78
N GLY A 73 -5.32 9.65 3.10
CA GLY A 73 -5.10 9.12 4.44
C GLY A 73 -4.93 10.24 5.47
N GLU A 74 -4.06 11.21 5.22
CA GLU A 74 -3.85 12.37 6.10
C GLU A 74 -5.13 13.19 6.31
N ALA A 75 -5.88 13.45 5.24
CA ALA A 75 -7.12 14.21 5.31
C ALA A 75 -8.23 13.45 6.06
N LEU A 76 -8.39 12.15 5.81
CA LEU A 76 -9.37 11.32 6.51
C LEU A 76 -9.12 11.34 8.03
N TYR A 77 -7.89 11.12 8.44
CA TYR A 77 -7.58 11.16 9.86
C TYR A 77 -7.82 12.54 10.48
N THR A 78 -7.37 13.59 9.79
CA THR A 78 -7.51 14.98 10.28
C THR A 78 -8.98 15.39 10.48
N HIS A 79 -9.85 14.96 9.58
CA HIS A 79 -11.25 15.40 9.57
C HIS A 79 -12.23 14.45 10.24
N LEU A 80 -11.94 13.13 10.24
CA LEU A 80 -12.84 12.11 10.79
C LEU A 80 -12.32 11.46 12.07
N GLY A 81 -11.02 11.51 12.32
CA GLY A 81 -10.39 10.93 13.49
C GLY A 81 -10.15 9.42 13.40
N HIS A 82 -9.57 8.88 14.48
CA HIS A 82 -9.07 7.50 14.55
C HIS A 82 -10.18 6.45 14.38
N SER A 83 -11.29 6.58 15.10
CA SER A 83 -12.39 5.59 15.07
C SER A 83 -12.97 5.42 13.69
N ALA A 84 -13.27 6.52 13.00
CA ALA A 84 -13.81 6.46 11.65
C ALA A 84 -12.81 5.83 10.66
N CYS A 85 -11.51 6.08 10.82
CA CYS A 85 -10.49 5.43 9.99
C CYS A 85 -10.38 3.92 10.25
N LEU A 86 -10.61 3.45 11.48
CA LEU A 86 -10.71 2.02 11.77
C LEU A 86 -11.93 1.38 11.09
N ASP A 87 -13.09 2.04 11.13
CA ASP A 87 -14.30 1.54 10.48
C ASP A 87 -14.11 1.42 8.95
N LEU A 88 -13.35 2.35 8.35
CA LEU A 88 -13.02 2.30 6.91
C LEU A 88 -12.07 1.16 6.54
N ALA A 89 -11.34 0.57 7.50
CA ALA A 89 -10.45 -0.55 7.23
C ALA A 89 -11.18 -1.85 6.84
N ASP A 90 -12.48 -1.96 7.16
CA ASP A 90 -13.34 -3.10 6.82
C ASP A 90 -14.30 -2.78 5.64
N HIS A 91 -14.08 -1.67 4.94
CA HIS A 91 -14.96 -1.23 3.86
C HIS A 91 -14.91 -2.19 2.65
N PRO A 92 -16.05 -2.43 1.93
CA PRO A 92 -16.08 -3.30 0.74
C PRO A 92 -15.08 -2.91 -0.35
N ALA A 93 -14.92 -1.60 -0.62
CA ALA A 93 -13.98 -1.13 -1.66
C ALA A 93 -12.52 -1.17 -1.17
N ASP A 94 -11.65 -1.83 -1.93
CA ASP A 94 -10.22 -1.95 -1.67
C ASP A 94 -9.51 -0.60 -1.51
N THR A 95 -9.84 0.38 -2.34
CA THR A 95 -9.24 1.73 -2.28
C THR A 95 -9.56 2.44 -0.97
N VAL A 96 -10.76 2.24 -0.42
CA VAL A 96 -11.16 2.81 0.88
C VAL A 96 -10.38 2.16 2.03
N ARG A 97 -10.22 0.83 2.00
CA ARG A 97 -9.35 0.15 2.96
C ARG A 97 -7.90 0.65 2.86
N GLY A 98 -7.43 0.90 1.63
CA GLY A 98 -6.14 1.54 1.40
C GLY A 98 -6.03 2.92 2.03
N TRP A 99 -7.04 3.79 1.89
CA TRP A 99 -7.08 5.09 2.57
C TRP A 99 -6.96 4.95 4.09
N ALA A 100 -7.69 3.99 4.68
CA ALA A 100 -7.65 3.72 6.11
C ALA A 100 -6.24 3.36 6.58
N VAL A 101 -5.52 2.51 5.84
CA VAL A 101 -4.13 2.14 6.15
C VAL A 101 -3.23 3.37 6.17
N PHE A 102 -3.30 4.22 5.14
CA PHE A 102 -2.52 5.46 5.10
C PHE A 102 -2.92 6.45 6.20
N ALA A 103 -4.21 6.53 6.53
CA ALA A 103 -4.70 7.37 7.61
C ALA A 103 -4.12 6.97 8.96
N LEU A 104 -4.22 5.69 9.30
CA LEU A 104 -3.74 5.16 10.57
C LEU A 104 -2.21 5.30 10.71
N VAL A 105 -1.44 4.94 9.67
CA VAL A 105 0.02 5.05 9.68
C VAL A 105 0.49 6.51 9.76
N SER A 106 -0.23 7.45 9.15
CA SER A 106 0.16 8.86 9.11
C SER A 106 0.28 9.51 10.49
N GLN A 107 -0.40 8.96 11.49
CA GLN A 107 -0.40 9.49 12.87
C GLN A 107 0.66 8.86 13.77
N GLU A 108 1.16 7.70 13.37
CA GLU A 108 2.13 6.93 14.16
C GLU A 108 3.58 7.26 13.75
N LYS A 109 3.87 8.55 13.47
CA LYS A 109 5.17 8.99 12.97
C LYS A 109 6.33 8.67 13.92
N ASP A 110 6.06 8.71 15.23
CA ASP A 110 7.02 8.47 16.29
C ASP A 110 6.92 7.06 16.91
N ALA A 111 5.99 6.23 16.41
CA ALA A 111 5.83 4.86 16.87
C ALA A 111 7.07 4.01 16.59
N ASP A 112 7.32 3.02 17.43
CA ASP A 112 8.33 2.01 17.15
C ASP A 112 7.94 1.12 15.96
N VAL A 113 8.90 0.36 15.44
CA VAL A 113 8.71 -0.49 14.27
C VAL A 113 7.67 -1.58 14.54
N ASP A 114 7.67 -2.17 15.74
CA ASP A 114 6.74 -3.25 16.09
C ASP A 114 5.29 -2.75 16.12
N THR A 115 5.06 -1.56 16.67
CA THR A 115 3.74 -0.88 16.65
C THR A 115 3.28 -0.62 15.22
N LEU A 116 4.14 -0.08 14.35
CA LEU A 116 3.81 0.16 12.95
C LEU A 116 3.49 -1.14 12.20
N LEU A 117 4.25 -2.20 12.43
CA LEU A 117 4.01 -3.49 11.81
C LEU A 117 2.71 -4.13 12.31
N ALA A 118 2.42 -4.05 13.61
CA ALA A 118 1.16 -4.52 14.17
C ALA A 118 -0.05 -3.80 13.55
N LEU A 119 0.07 -2.48 13.35
CA LEU A 119 -0.96 -1.65 12.74
C LEU A 119 -1.29 -2.06 11.29
N VAL A 120 -0.27 -2.33 10.48
CA VAL A 120 -0.49 -2.68 9.07
C VAL A 120 -0.71 -4.18 8.82
N ARG A 121 -0.52 -5.02 9.83
CA ARG A 121 -0.61 -6.48 9.69
C ARG A 121 -1.94 -6.97 9.10
N PRO A 122 -3.13 -6.48 9.51
CA PRO A 122 -4.40 -6.88 8.89
C PRO A 122 -4.43 -6.60 7.38
N ALA A 123 -3.99 -5.41 6.97
CA ALA A 123 -3.93 -5.03 5.57
C ALA A 123 -2.83 -5.77 4.78
N ALA A 124 -1.74 -6.16 5.45
CA ALA A 124 -0.69 -7.00 4.85
C ALA A 124 -1.19 -8.41 4.51
N ASP A 125 -2.23 -8.89 5.20
CA ASP A 125 -2.87 -10.18 4.97
C ASP A 125 -4.23 -10.08 4.26
N ASP A 126 -4.62 -8.90 3.79
CA ASP A 126 -5.88 -8.66 3.10
C ASP A 126 -6.04 -9.58 1.88
N PRO A 127 -7.23 -10.14 1.60
CA PRO A 127 -7.49 -10.93 0.41
C PRO A 127 -7.22 -10.15 -0.89
N HIS A 128 -7.42 -8.83 -0.89
CA HIS A 128 -7.24 -8.00 -2.07
C HIS A 128 -5.78 -7.57 -2.29
N PHE A 129 -5.26 -7.77 -3.50
CA PHE A 129 -3.87 -7.46 -3.83
C PHE A 129 -3.51 -5.98 -3.63
N GLY A 130 -4.41 -5.06 -3.99
CA GLY A 130 -4.19 -3.62 -3.87
C GLY A 130 -4.00 -3.18 -2.42
N VAL A 131 -4.81 -3.71 -1.50
CA VAL A 131 -4.69 -3.39 -0.07
C VAL A 131 -3.35 -3.85 0.49
N ARG A 132 -2.87 -5.05 0.08
CA ARG A 132 -1.54 -5.53 0.45
C ARG A 132 -0.42 -4.62 -0.07
N GLU A 133 -0.55 -4.11 -1.29
CA GLU A 133 0.42 -3.13 -1.81
C GLU A 133 0.38 -1.82 -1.02
N TRP A 134 -0.81 -1.30 -0.72
CA TRP A 134 -0.97 -0.10 0.11
C TRP A 134 -0.34 -0.25 1.50
N SER A 135 -0.45 -1.42 2.12
CA SER A 135 0.06 -1.68 3.46
C SER A 135 1.57 -1.48 3.57
N TRP A 136 2.38 -2.06 2.68
CA TRP A 136 3.82 -1.87 2.71
C TRP A 136 4.24 -0.47 2.21
N MET A 137 3.49 0.11 1.26
CA MET A 137 3.78 1.47 0.79
C MET A 137 3.57 2.52 1.87
N ALA A 138 2.53 2.37 2.69
CA ALA A 138 2.24 3.29 3.79
C ALA A 138 3.34 3.26 4.87
N VAL A 139 3.78 2.07 5.27
CA VAL A 139 4.72 1.94 6.39
C VAL A 139 6.19 2.09 5.98
N ARG A 140 6.55 1.83 4.73
CA ARG A 140 7.92 1.85 4.24
C ARG A 140 8.70 3.15 4.54
N PRO A 141 8.14 4.37 4.43
CA PRO A 141 8.85 5.59 4.78
C PRO A 141 9.32 5.63 6.23
N HIS A 142 8.64 4.92 7.13
CA HIS A 142 8.98 4.82 8.55
C HIS A 142 9.97 3.68 8.85
N LEU A 143 9.93 2.60 8.05
CA LEU A 143 10.83 1.46 8.20
C LEU A 143 12.21 1.73 7.60
N ALA A 144 12.28 2.34 6.43
CA ALA A 144 13.53 2.52 5.68
C ALA A 144 14.63 3.29 6.44
N PRO A 145 14.33 4.35 7.21
CA PRO A 145 15.33 5.03 8.05
C PRO A 145 15.81 4.18 9.24
N ARG A 146 15.00 3.23 9.70
CA ARG A 146 15.27 2.32 10.83
C ARG A 146 15.56 0.90 10.35
N LEU A 147 16.39 0.77 9.32
CA LEU A 147 16.55 -0.46 8.53
C LEU A 147 16.88 -1.70 9.36
N ASP A 148 17.84 -1.63 10.28
CA ASP A 148 18.25 -2.79 11.08
C ASP A 148 17.18 -3.23 12.08
N GLU A 149 16.46 -2.27 12.64
CA GLU A 149 15.30 -2.52 13.50
C GLU A 149 14.16 -3.16 12.69
N ALA A 150 13.86 -2.61 11.51
CA ALA A 150 12.85 -3.14 10.61
C ALA A 150 13.16 -4.58 10.14
N ILE A 151 14.41 -4.87 9.79
CA ILE A 151 14.84 -6.23 9.42
C ILE A 151 14.64 -7.19 10.59
N ARG A 152 15.02 -6.81 11.81
CA ARG A 152 14.84 -7.64 13.01
C ARG A 152 13.36 -7.93 13.29
N ALA A 153 12.51 -6.91 13.21
CA ALA A 153 11.08 -7.01 13.46
C ALA A 153 10.33 -7.83 12.37
N LEU A 154 10.76 -7.73 11.11
CA LEU A 154 10.18 -8.45 9.99
C LEU A 154 10.67 -9.90 9.87
N ARG A 155 11.81 -10.25 10.46
CA ARG A 155 12.36 -11.61 10.36
C ARG A 155 11.39 -12.71 10.81
N PRO A 156 10.66 -12.59 11.92
CA PRO A 156 9.63 -13.59 12.30
C PRO A 156 8.53 -13.76 11.24
N TRP A 157 8.20 -12.69 10.50
CA TRP A 157 7.16 -12.72 9.46
C TRP A 157 7.53 -13.62 8.28
N THR A 158 8.81 -13.91 8.06
CA THR A 158 9.27 -14.82 6.99
C THR A 158 8.88 -16.29 7.24
N SER A 159 8.46 -16.65 8.45
CA SER A 159 8.05 -18.00 8.83
C SER A 159 6.56 -18.12 9.13
N GLU A 160 5.78 -17.08 8.87
CA GLU A 160 4.33 -17.08 9.11
C GLU A 160 3.60 -18.04 8.16
N PRO A 161 2.49 -18.67 8.61
CA PRO A 161 1.69 -19.55 7.77
C PRO A 161 1.16 -18.86 6.51
N SER A 162 0.73 -17.59 6.63
CA SER A 162 0.23 -16.80 5.49
C SER A 162 1.36 -16.42 4.53
N GLU A 163 1.23 -16.83 3.26
CA GLU A 163 2.14 -16.41 2.19
C GLU A 163 2.14 -14.88 1.98
N ARG A 164 1.03 -14.22 2.29
CA ARG A 164 0.87 -12.77 2.17
C ARG A 164 1.75 -12.06 3.17
N ILE A 165 1.77 -12.53 4.42
CA ILE A 165 2.64 -11.99 5.48
C ILE A 165 4.11 -12.28 5.16
N ARG A 166 4.46 -13.50 4.69
CA ARG A 166 5.83 -13.81 4.27
C ARG A 166 6.29 -12.92 3.12
N ARG A 167 5.42 -12.68 2.12
CA ARG A 167 5.72 -11.75 1.03
C ARG A 167 5.90 -10.31 1.53
N PHE A 168 5.04 -9.85 2.46
CA PHE A 168 5.18 -8.50 3.04
C PHE A 168 6.57 -8.29 3.64
N ALA A 169 7.11 -9.27 4.37
CA ALA A 169 8.44 -9.18 4.96
C ALA A 169 9.54 -8.92 3.91
N SER A 170 9.42 -9.53 2.74
CA SER A 170 10.33 -9.28 1.61
C SER A 170 10.02 -7.94 0.92
N GLU A 171 8.77 -7.68 0.56
CA GLU A 171 8.38 -6.55 -0.30
C GLU A 171 8.58 -5.19 0.35
N SER A 172 8.31 -5.07 1.67
CA SER A 172 8.33 -3.80 2.39
C SER A 172 9.69 -3.09 2.39
N LEU A 173 10.79 -3.85 2.35
CA LEU A 173 12.16 -3.31 2.35
C LEU A 173 12.93 -3.55 1.04
N ARG A 174 12.26 -3.99 -0.02
CA ARG A 174 12.91 -4.19 -1.32
C ARG A 174 13.73 -2.96 -1.74
N PRO A 175 15.02 -3.10 -2.15
CA PRO A 175 15.90 -1.97 -2.46
C PRO A 175 15.34 -1.01 -3.51
N ARG A 176 14.60 -1.57 -4.49
CA ARG A 176 13.93 -0.82 -5.56
C ARG A 176 12.45 -1.14 -5.56
N GLY A 177 11.61 -0.19 -5.15
CA GLY A 177 10.15 -0.27 -5.29
C GLY A 177 9.69 0.47 -6.56
N VAL A 178 8.63 0.00 -7.21
CA VAL A 178 8.13 0.62 -8.46
C VAL A 178 7.64 2.04 -8.20
N TRP A 179 6.89 2.25 -7.12
CA TRP A 179 6.33 3.56 -6.75
C TRP A 179 6.88 4.10 -5.43
N ALA A 180 7.88 3.43 -4.88
CA ALA A 180 8.44 3.78 -3.58
C ALA A 180 9.89 4.24 -3.72
N ARG A 181 10.30 5.10 -2.78
CA ARG A 181 11.67 5.58 -2.71
C ARG A 181 12.64 4.41 -2.53
N HIS A 182 13.75 4.41 -3.28
CA HIS A 182 14.79 3.41 -3.12
C HIS A 182 15.41 3.45 -1.72
N ILE A 183 15.90 2.32 -1.24
CA ILE A 183 16.70 2.22 0.00
C ILE A 183 18.17 2.12 -0.37
N PRO A 184 18.93 3.24 -0.34
CA PRO A 184 20.32 3.26 -0.81
C PRO A 184 21.24 2.33 -0.01
N ALA A 185 20.97 2.17 1.28
CA ALA A 185 21.75 1.27 2.15
C ALA A 185 21.72 -0.19 1.66
N LEU A 186 20.56 -0.70 1.25
CA LEU A 186 20.43 -2.06 0.70
C LEU A 186 20.96 -2.20 -0.73
N LYS A 187 21.13 -1.10 -1.45
CA LYS A 187 21.82 -1.12 -2.75
C LYS A 187 23.33 -1.17 -2.60
N LYS A 188 23.85 -0.53 -1.54
CA LYS A 188 25.29 -0.48 -1.24
C LYS A 188 25.77 -1.72 -0.51
N GLU A 189 24.95 -2.22 0.40
CA GLU A 189 25.23 -3.36 1.29
C GLU A 189 24.06 -4.37 1.19
N PRO A 190 23.92 -5.09 0.05
CA PRO A 190 22.75 -5.96 -0.20
C PRO A 190 22.68 -7.14 0.79
N GLU A 191 23.82 -7.57 1.36
CA GLU A 191 23.88 -8.61 2.38
C GLU A 191 23.08 -8.30 3.65
N ARG A 192 22.80 -7.03 3.94
CA ARG A 192 21.91 -6.64 5.04
C ARG A 192 20.50 -7.18 4.89
N GLY A 193 20.06 -7.43 3.65
CA GLY A 193 18.75 -8.03 3.35
C GLY A 193 18.66 -9.54 3.57
N LEU A 194 19.79 -10.25 3.67
CA LEU A 194 19.85 -11.71 3.79
C LEU A 194 18.99 -12.29 4.93
N PRO A 195 18.91 -11.66 6.13
CA PRO A 195 18.04 -12.17 7.19
C PRO A 195 16.56 -12.31 6.81
N LEU A 196 16.08 -11.56 5.82
CA LEU A 196 14.73 -11.68 5.27
C LEU A 196 14.67 -12.62 4.07
N LEU A 197 15.73 -12.68 3.24
CA LEU A 197 15.71 -13.44 1.99
C LEU A 197 16.06 -14.92 2.18
N GLU A 198 17.04 -15.22 3.03
CA GLU A 198 17.48 -16.61 3.28
C GLU A 198 16.35 -17.54 3.76
N PRO A 199 15.49 -17.15 4.72
CA PRO A 199 14.35 -17.97 5.10
C PRO A 199 13.37 -18.24 3.95
N LEU A 200 13.28 -17.31 2.98
CA LEU A 200 12.34 -17.36 1.86
C LEU A 200 12.92 -17.96 0.57
N ARG A 201 14.22 -18.36 0.55
CA ARG A 201 14.91 -18.83 -0.65
C ARG A 201 14.27 -20.06 -1.33
N ALA A 202 13.55 -20.88 -0.55
CA ALA A 202 12.89 -22.09 -1.01
C ALA A 202 11.40 -22.08 -0.62
N ASP A 203 10.79 -20.90 -0.55
CA ASP A 203 9.36 -20.78 -0.24
C ASP A 203 8.52 -21.50 -1.29
N SER A 204 7.50 -22.24 -0.87
CA SER A 204 6.62 -22.98 -1.77
C SER A 204 5.65 -22.09 -2.55
N SER A 205 5.43 -20.86 -2.09
CA SER A 205 4.51 -19.93 -2.73
C SER A 205 5.17 -19.16 -3.87
N ARG A 206 4.59 -19.24 -5.06
CA ARG A 206 4.99 -18.43 -6.22
C ARG A 206 4.94 -16.94 -5.92
N TYR A 207 3.96 -16.50 -5.16
CA TYR A 207 3.77 -15.11 -4.76
C TYR A 207 4.95 -14.57 -3.93
N VAL A 208 5.50 -15.40 -3.04
CA VAL A 208 6.70 -15.08 -2.26
C VAL A 208 7.95 -15.13 -3.14
N GLN A 209 8.09 -16.19 -3.97
CA GLN A 209 9.24 -16.35 -4.88
C GLN A 209 9.40 -15.15 -5.80
N ASP A 210 8.30 -14.63 -6.36
CA ASP A 210 8.32 -13.46 -7.24
C ASP A 210 8.81 -12.20 -6.50
N SER A 211 8.43 -12.01 -5.23
CA SER A 211 8.94 -10.90 -4.42
C SER A 211 10.45 -11.02 -4.14
N VAL A 212 10.92 -12.22 -3.78
CA VAL A 212 12.36 -12.49 -3.57
C VAL A 212 13.15 -12.27 -4.86
N ALA A 213 12.66 -12.75 -6.00
CA ALA A 213 13.29 -12.53 -7.30
C ALA A 213 13.38 -11.04 -7.64
N ASN A 214 12.31 -10.29 -7.40
CA ASN A 214 12.29 -8.84 -7.61
C ASN A 214 13.21 -8.05 -6.66
N TRP A 215 13.57 -8.62 -5.51
CA TRP A 215 14.55 -8.01 -4.61
C TRP A 215 15.95 -8.07 -5.19
N ILE A 216 16.29 -9.19 -5.83
CA ILE A 216 17.63 -9.48 -6.36
C ILE A 216 17.90 -8.74 -7.68
N ASN A 217 16.86 -8.45 -8.47
CA ASN A 217 16.94 -7.71 -9.72
C ASN A 217 17.01 -6.18 -9.48
#